data_e927d1c09f37ba1cfedda797f6b18c8c
#
_entry.id   e927d1c09f37ba1cfedda797f6b18c8c
#
_cell.length_a   1.000
_cell.length_b   1.000
_cell.length_c   1.000
_cell.angle_alpha   90.00
_cell.angle_beta   90.00
_cell.angle_gamma   90.00
#
_symmetry.space_group_name_H-M   'P 1'
#
loop_
_entity.id
_entity.type
_entity.pdbx_description
1 polymer ?
#
loop_
_entity_poly.entity_id
_entity_poly.type
_entity_poly.pdbx_seq_one_letter_code
_entity_poly.pdbx_strand_id
1 'polypeptide(L)'
;MNMLAAVYHGPHDIRVESVPVPEIGPDEVLLRVLRANICGTDLRIFHGGHRLYAPGARRIPGHEVVGEVAAVGERVRGYAPGQRLFVAPAASSNGTSAF
;
A
#
# COMPACT_ATOMS: atom_id res chain seq x y z
N MET A 1 -13.76 -10.38 5.24
CA MET A 1 -12.50 -10.60 5.94
C MET A 1 -11.83 -9.27 6.21
N ASN A 2 -11.31 -9.08 7.42
CA ASN A 2 -10.69 -7.81 7.82
C ASN A 2 -9.21 -8.00 8.13
N MET A 3 -8.48 -6.89 8.09
CA MET A 3 -7.06 -6.85 8.42
C MET A 3 -6.76 -5.62 9.29
N LEU A 4 -5.64 -5.64 9.97
CA LEU A 4 -5.15 -4.47 10.69
C LEU A 4 -4.35 -3.58 9.72
N ALA A 5 -4.58 -2.29 9.81
CA ALA A 5 -3.85 -1.31 8.99
C ALA A 5 -3.58 -0.05 9.79
N ALA A 6 -2.47 0.61 9.48
CA ALA A 6 -2.17 1.95 10.00
C ALA A 6 -2.88 2.96 9.09
N VAL A 7 -3.90 3.60 9.60
CA VAL A 7 -4.76 4.51 8.84
C VAL A 7 -4.46 5.95 9.21
N TYR A 8 -4.14 6.75 8.19
CA TYR A 8 -3.90 8.18 8.35
C TYR A 8 -5.22 8.93 8.39
N HIS A 9 -5.44 9.72 9.44
CA HIS A 9 -6.63 10.56 9.62
C HIS A 9 -6.35 12.05 9.51
N GLY A 10 -5.11 12.44 9.60
CA GLY A 10 -4.69 13.82 9.55
C GLY A 10 -3.28 13.97 10.10
N PRO A 11 -2.72 15.19 10.12
CA PRO A 11 -1.37 15.41 10.64
C PRO A 11 -1.23 14.88 12.07
N HIS A 12 -0.16 14.11 12.30
CA HIS A 12 0.16 13.49 13.58
C HIS A 12 -0.91 12.51 14.09
N ASP A 13 -1.76 12.02 13.20
CA ASP A 13 -2.86 11.12 13.56
C ASP A 13 -2.89 9.90 12.65
N ILE A 14 -2.13 8.89 13.03
CA ILE A 14 -2.14 7.57 12.40
C ILE A 14 -2.60 6.57 13.44
N ARG A 15 -3.64 5.79 13.11
CA ARG A 15 -4.25 4.84 14.02
C ARG A 15 -4.25 3.44 13.43
N VAL A 16 -4.02 2.45 14.29
CA VAL A 16 -4.19 1.06 13.88
C VAL A 16 -5.66 0.71 13.95
N GLU A 17 -6.22 0.32 12.84
CA GLU A 17 -7.65 0.02 12.72
C GLU A 17 -7.86 -1.29 11.97
N SER A 18 -9.01 -1.92 12.23
CA SER A 18 -9.47 -3.06 11.43
C SER A 18 -10.18 -2.51 10.20
N VAL A 19 -9.71 -2.92 9.03
CA VAL A 19 -10.29 -2.50 7.74
C VAL A 19 -10.54 -3.72 6.87
N PRO A 20 -11.44 -3.63 5.89
CA PRO A 20 -11.66 -4.75 4.98
C PRO A 20 -10.39 -5.06 4.17
N VAL A 21 -10.14 -6.35 3.93
CA VAL A 21 -9.12 -6.76 2.97
C VAL A 21 -9.60 -6.30 1.58
N PRO A 22 -8.76 -5.62 0.80
CA PRO A 22 -9.20 -5.12 -0.50
C PRO A 22 -9.54 -6.24 -1.46
N GLU A 23 -10.54 -5.99 -2.30
CA GLU A 23 -10.87 -6.85 -3.42
C GLU A 23 -10.00 -6.46 -4.61
N ILE A 24 -9.51 -7.45 -5.34
CA ILE A 24 -8.66 -7.19 -6.51
C ILE A 24 -9.47 -7.33 -7.80
N GLY A 25 -9.13 -6.46 -8.76
CA GLY A 25 -9.61 -6.57 -10.12
C GLY A 25 -8.83 -7.62 -10.92
N PRO A 26 -9.22 -7.83 -12.20
CA PRO A 26 -8.63 -8.87 -13.02
C PRO A 26 -7.14 -8.66 -13.35
N ASP A 27 -6.65 -7.44 -13.24
CA ASP A 27 -5.25 -7.11 -13.56
C ASP A 27 -4.39 -6.84 -12.32
N GLU A 28 -4.89 -7.17 -11.14
CA GLU A 28 -4.26 -6.83 -9.88
C GLU A 28 -3.77 -8.04 -9.12
N VAL A 29 -2.82 -7.81 -8.23
CA VAL A 29 -2.27 -8.83 -7.32
C VAL A 29 -2.54 -8.40 -5.90
N LEU A 30 -3.04 -9.31 -5.07
CA LEU A 30 -3.18 -9.08 -3.64
C LEU A 30 -1.94 -9.61 -2.93
N LEU A 31 -1.26 -8.73 -2.23
CA LEU A 31 -0.04 -9.05 -1.51
C LEU A 31 -0.30 -9.07 -0.01
N ARG A 32 0.06 -10.18 0.65
CA ARG A 32 0.05 -10.24 2.11
C ARG A 32 1.37 -9.68 2.63
N VAL A 33 1.31 -8.52 3.28
CA VAL A 33 2.50 -7.82 3.74
C VAL A 33 3.18 -8.60 4.87
N LEU A 34 4.46 -8.87 4.71
CA LEU A 34 5.29 -9.52 5.73
C LEU A 34 6.16 -8.51 6.48
N ARG A 35 6.67 -7.52 5.76
CA ARG A 35 7.49 -6.44 6.31
C ARG A 35 7.23 -5.16 5.55
N ALA A 36 7.28 -4.04 6.25
CA ALA A 36 7.14 -2.72 5.65
C ALA A 36 8.19 -1.80 6.25
N ASN A 37 8.73 -0.91 5.42
CA ASN A 37 9.68 0.10 5.85
C ASN A 37 9.02 1.47 5.94
N ILE A 38 9.59 2.32 6.78
CA ILE A 38 9.22 3.72 6.87
C ILE A 38 10.30 4.51 6.14
N CYS A 39 9.88 5.40 5.25
CA CYS A 39 10.79 6.28 4.52
C CYS A 39 10.47 7.76 4.81
N GLY A 40 11.26 8.66 4.23
CA GLY A 40 11.05 10.10 4.41
C GLY A 40 9.67 10.57 3.97
N THR A 41 9.09 9.94 2.95
CA THR A 41 7.74 10.27 2.50
C THR A 41 6.70 9.98 3.57
N ASP A 42 6.85 8.89 4.32
CA ASP A 42 5.92 8.56 5.41
C ASP A 42 5.97 9.58 6.53
N LEU A 43 7.16 10.06 6.87
CA LEU A 43 7.31 11.14 7.84
C LEU A 43 6.64 12.43 7.37
N ARG A 44 6.79 12.75 6.10
CA ARG A 44 6.18 13.91 5.48
C ARG A 44 4.65 13.81 5.52
N ILE A 45 4.11 12.64 5.24
CA ILE A 45 2.66 12.37 5.35
C ILE A 45 2.21 12.58 6.79
N PHE A 46 2.94 12.02 7.75
CA PHE A 46 2.60 12.14 9.18
C PHE A 46 2.57 13.59 9.63
N HIS A 47 3.48 14.42 9.13
CA HIS A 47 3.52 15.85 9.46
C HIS A 47 2.53 16.70 8.67
N GLY A 48 1.79 16.10 7.73
CA GLY A 48 0.79 16.80 6.96
C GLY A 48 1.31 17.53 5.73
N GLY A 49 2.55 17.25 5.32
CA GLY A 49 3.19 17.93 4.20
C GLY A 49 2.96 17.31 2.83
N HIS A 50 2.20 16.22 2.75
CA HIS A 50 2.00 15.53 1.47
C HIS A 50 0.65 15.88 0.88
N ARG A 51 0.66 16.43 -0.33
CA ARG A 51 -0.56 16.93 -1.00
C ARG A 51 -1.65 15.89 -1.23
N LEU A 52 -1.27 14.61 -1.38
CA LEU A 52 -2.23 13.53 -1.62
C LEU A 52 -2.88 13.03 -0.32
N TYR A 53 -2.40 13.49 0.82
CA TYR A 53 -2.91 13.09 2.13
C TYR A 53 -3.49 14.32 2.84
N ALA A 54 -4.60 14.80 2.30
CA ALA A 54 -5.29 15.94 2.89
C ALA A 54 -5.86 15.59 4.27
N PRO A 55 -5.96 16.57 5.18
CA PRO A 55 -6.63 16.34 6.46
C PRO A 55 -8.04 15.77 6.26
N GLY A 56 -8.38 14.76 7.03
CA GLY A 56 -9.68 14.07 6.91
C GLY A 56 -9.72 12.95 5.88
N ALA A 57 -8.73 12.82 5.02
CA ALA A 57 -8.65 11.70 4.10
C ALA A 57 -8.19 10.45 4.86
N ARG A 58 -8.98 9.39 4.81
CA ARG A 58 -8.60 8.11 5.41
C ARG A 58 -7.80 7.32 4.38
N ARG A 59 -6.50 7.26 4.57
CA ARG A 59 -5.59 6.55 3.68
C ARG A 59 -4.60 5.72 4.46
N ILE A 60 -4.14 4.65 3.86
CA ILE A 60 -3.11 3.78 4.42
C ILE A 60 -1.79 4.13 3.76
N PRO A 61 -0.87 4.81 4.47
CA PRO A 61 0.43 5.13 3.91
C PRO A 61 1.34 3.89 3.86
N GLY A 62 2.47 4.05 3.20
CA GLY A 62 3.46 2.99 3.06
C GLY A 62 3.55 2.51 1.62
N HIS A 63 4.78 2.41 1.12
CA HIS A 63 5.03 2.04 -0.27
C HIS A 63 6.31 1.21 -0.45
N GLU A 64 6.92 0.79 0.64
CA GLU A 64 8.09 -0.09 0.61
C GLU A 64 7.77 -1.32 1.45
N VAL A 65 7.36 -2.39 0.78
CA VAL A 65 6.90 -3.60 1.47
C VAL A 65 7.51 -4.85 0.84
N VAL A 66 7.69 -5.86 1.67
CA VAL A 66 7.93 -7.23 1.24
C VAL A 66 6.71 -8.04 1.61
N GLY A 67 6.19 -8.79 0.69
CA GLY A 67 5.01 -9.59 0.93
C GLY A 67 5.00 -10.87 0.13
N GLU A 68 3.96 -11.65 0.37
CA GLU A 68 3.70 -12.90 -0.33
C GLU A 68 2.40 -12.76 -1.10
N VAL A 69 2.41 -13.18 -2.35
CA VAL A 69 1.21 -13.14 -3.19
C VAL A 69 0.14 -14.02 -2.56
N ALA A 70 -0.98 -13.42 -2.21
CA ALA A 70 -2.14 -14.13 -1.65
C ALA A 70 -3.14 -14.50 -2.73
N ALA A 71 -3.32 -13.65 -3.73
CA ALA A 71 -4.23 -13.91 -4.84
C ALA A 71 -3.79 -13.10 -6.06
N VAL A 72 -4.14 -13.57 -7.24
CA VAL A 72 -3.88 -12.89 -8.50
C VAL A 72 -5.18 -12.74 -9.28
N GLY A 73 -5.31 -11.62 -9.98
CA GLY A 73 -6.43 -11.40 -10.88
C GLY A 73 -6.36 -12.32 -12.09
N GLU A 74 -7.51 -12.55 -12.73
CA GLU A 74 -7.62 -13.55 -13.80
C GLU A 74 -6.80 -13.22 -15.05
N ARG A 75 -6.45 -11.96 -15.26
CA ARG A 75 -5.62 -11.52 -16.39
C ARG A 75 -4.15 -11.38 -16.06
N VAL A 76 -3.77 -11.59 -14.82
CA VAL A 76 -2.37 -11.46 -14.39
C VAL A 76 -1.56 -12.67 -14.90
N ARG A 77 -0.37 -12.40 -15.41
CA ARG A 77 0.58 -13.42 -15.87
C ARG A 77 1.91 -13.21 -15.17
N GLY A 78 2.63 -14.28 -14.90
CA GLY A 78 3.96 -14.23 -14.31
C GLY A 78 3.99 -14.18 -12.80
N TYR A 79 2.86 -14.16 -12.14
CA TYR A 79 2.76 -14.17 -10.68
C TYR A 79 1.85 -15.30 -10.21
N ALA A 80 2.17 -15.88 -9.07
CA ALA A 80 1.40 -16.98 -8.50
C ALA A 80 1.32 -16.86 -6.97
N PRO A 81 0.24 -17.34 -6.35
CA PRO A 81 0.13 -17.37 -4.90
C PRO A 81 1.33 -18.07 -4.26
N GLY A 82 1.82 -17.53 -3.15
CA GLY A 82 3.00 -18.02 -2.45
C GLY A 82 4.31 -17.39 -2.87
N GLN A 83 4.33 -16.68 -3.99
CA GLN A 83 5.53 -15.99 -4.45
C GLN A 83 5.82 -14.77 -3.58
N ARG A 84 7.10 -14.58 -3.24
CA ARG A 84 7.52 -13.44 -2.43
C ARG A 84 7.94 -12.29 -3.34
N LEU A 85 7.43 -11.09 -3.06
CA LEU A 85 7.69 -9.90 -3.86
C LEU A 85 8.13 -8.74 -2.98
N PHE A 86 9.03 -7.92 -3.52
CA PHE A 86 9.39 -6.63 -2.96
C PHE A 86 8.73 -5.54 -3.80
N VAL A 87 8.01 -4.64 -3.14
CA VAL A 87 7.40 -3.47 -3.77
C VAL A 87 8.12 -2.24 -3.29
N ALA A 88 8.65 -1.46 -4.22
CA ALA A 88 9.38 -0.24 -3.92
C ALA A 88 8.80 0.92 -4.73
N PRO A 89 8.95 2.16 -4.24
CA PRO A 89 8.56 3.32 -5.05
C PRO A 89 9.46 3.38 -6.28
N ALA A 90 8.81 3.49 -7.45
CA ALA A 90 9.53 3.61 -8.70
C ALA A 90 8.72 4.49 -9.64
N ALA A 91 9.41 5.36 -10.38
CA ALA A 91 8.79 6.02 -11.49
C ALA A 91 8.48 4.96 -12.54
N SER A 92 7.27 4.97 -13.07
CA SER A 92 6.97 4.05 -14.15
C SER A 92 7.71 4.48 -15.42
N SER A 93 7.97 3.52 -16.28
CA SER A 93 8.69 3.79 -17.52
C SER A 93 7.95 4.73 -18.46
N ASN A 94 6.65 4.91 -18.27
CA ASN A 94 5.84 5.83 -19.07
C ASN A 94 5.65 7.20 -18.41
N GLY A 95 6.39 7.49 -17.36
CA GLY A 95 6.32 8.77 -16.67
C GLY A 95 5.20 8.89 -15.64
N THR A 96 4.40 7.87 -15.45
CA THR A 96 3.39 7.88 -14.39
C THR A 96 3.97 7.26 -13.13
N SER A 97 3.50 7.75 -11.98
CA SER A 97 3.90 7.23 -10.69
C SER A 97 2.76 6.45 -10.07
N ALA A 98 3.10 5.40 -9.34
CA ALA A 98 2.12 4.61 -8.61
C ALA A 98 1.66 5.29 -7.32
N PHE A 99 2.27 6.40 -6.94
CA PHE A 99 2.00 7.06 -5.65
C PHE A 99 1.74 8.53 -5.78
#